data_f48222197dab794f910955efa0d572ff
#
_entry.id   f48222197dab794f910955efa0d572ff
#
_cell.length_a   1.000
_cell.length_b   1.000
_cell.length_c   1.000
_cell.angle_alpha   90.00
_cell.angle_beta   90.00
_cell.angle_gamma   90.00
#
_symmetry.space_group_name_H-M   'P 1'
#
loop_
_entity.id
_entity.type
_entity.pdbx_description
1 polymer ?
#
loop_
_entity_poly.entity_id
_entity_poly.type
_entity_poly.pdbx_seq_one_letter_code
_entity_poly.pdbx_strand_id
1 'polypeptide(L)'
;MAKVLKENYSNINLLNEQVKKLVKLGYKFTGQRKTIFEALLSEHRLFDAESLFINAKNLDPNIGIATVYRTLELFSKLKLICKIDIGTEKSMYMLAVDCSVETSVYMVCTNCKKIITNNECLKNAIKIRLKENAEKNILENCNLKIDNFQVVFKGLCDDCK
;
A
#
# COMPACT_ATOMS: atom_id res chain seq x y z
N MET A 1 -21.20 -14.55 -6.61
CA MET A 1 -20.19 -15.65 -6.55
C MET A 1 -19.00 -15.48 -7.50
N ALA A 2 -19.18 -15.22 -8.78
CA ALA A 2 -18.05 -15.12 -9.74
C ALA A 2 -17.04 -14.00 -9.46
N LYS A 3 -17.43 -12.87 -8.87
CA LYS A 3 -16.57 -11.74 -8.53
C LYS A 3 -15.62 -12.08 -7.36
N VAL A 4 -16.14 -12.73 -6.32
CA VAL A 4 -15.36 -13.19 -5.14
C VAL A 4 -14.33 -14.26 -5.51
N LEU A 5 -14.68 -15.18 -6.45
CA LEU A 5 -13.75 -16.19 -6.93
C LEU A 5 -12.60 -15.57 -7.76
N LYS A 6 -12.88 -14.58 -8.60
CA LYS A 6 -11.83 -13.87 -9.36
C LYS A 6 -10.88 -13.08 -8.47
N GLU A 7 -11.38 -12.42 -7.44
CA GLU A 7 -10.57 -11.70 -6.46
C GLU A 7 -9.67 -12.65 -5.66
N ASN A 8 -10.17 -13.82 -5.25
CA ASN A 8 -9.36 -14.83 -4.55
C ASN A 8 -8.23 -15.39 -5.43
N TYR A 9 -8.49 -15.66 -6.70
CA TYR A 9 -7.45 -16.13 -7.64
C TYR A 9 -6.38 -15.06 -7.89
N SER A 10 -6.77 -13.81 -8.02
CA SER A 10 -5.85 -12.68 -8.17
C SER A 10 -4.95 -12.54 -6.92
N ASN A 11 -5.52 -12.65 -5.73
CA ASN A 11 -4.80 -12.54 -4.46
C ASN A 11 -3.81 -13.69 -4.23
N ILE A 12 -4.17 -14.92 -4.62
CA ILE A 12 -3.28 -16.09 -4.51
C ILE A 12 -2.10 -15.96 -5.49
N ASN A 13 -2.33 -15.53 -6.71
CA ASN A 13 -1.27 -15.32 -7.70
C ASN A 13 -0.31 -14.24 -7.22
N LEU A 14 -0.84 -13.12 -6.72
CA LEU A 14 -0.05 -12.04 -6.15
C LEU A 14 0.81 -12.51 -4.98
N LEU A 15 0.23 -13.26 -4.04
CA LEU A 15 0.97 -13.84 -2.93
C LEU A 15 2.13 -14.70 -3.43
N ASN A 16 1.88 -15.59 -4.38
CA ASN A 16 2.89 -16.48 -4.94
C ASN A 16 4.03 -15.74 -5.64
N GLU A 17 3.73 -14.67 -6.37
CA GLU A 17 4.75 -13.83 -7.01
C GLU A 17 5.61 -13.10 -5.98
N GLN A 18 4.99 -12.55 -4.93
CA GLN A 18 5.70 -11.86 -3.87
C GLN A 18 6.57 -12.82 -3.04
N VAL A 19 6.08 -14.02 -2.77
CA VAL A 19 6.87 -15.10 -2.13
C VAL A 19 8.10 -15.44 -2.97
N LYS A 20 7.94 -15.66 -4.27
CA LYS A 20 9.07 -15.94 -5.18
C LYS A 20 10.10 -14.81 -5.15
N LYS A 21 9.65 -13.55 -5.14
CA LYS A 21 10.51 -12.37 -5.07
C LYS A 21 11.31 -12.31 -3.77
N LEU A 22 10.65 -12.57 -2.63
CA LEU A 22 11.30 -12.63 -1.31
C LEU A 22 12.37 -13.72 -1.24
N VAL A 23 12.02 -14.93 -1.67
CA VAL A 23 12.93 -16.10 -1.64
C VAL A 23 14.13 -15.87 -2.56
N LYS A 24 13.91 -15.31 -3.77
CA LYS A 24 14.99 -14.97 -4.71
C LYS A 24 15.98 -13.96 -4.11
N LEU A 25 15.51 -13.08 -3.23
CA LEU A 25 16.35 -12.11 -2.52
C LEU A 25 16.97 -12.65 -1.22
N GLY A 26 16.85 -13.97 -0.96
CA GLY A 26 17.43 -14.64 0.20
C GLY A 26 16.64 -14.49 1.51
N TYR A 27 15.45 -13.94 1.48
CA TYR A 27 14.62 -13.80 2.67
C TYR A 27 13.70 -15.01 2.87
N LYS A 28 13.56 -15.47 4.13
CA LYS A 28 12.60 -16.51 4.48
C LYS A 28 11.18 -15.93 4.54
N PHE A 29 10.23 -16.56 3.86
CA PHE A 29 8.81 -16.25 3.98
C PHE A 29 8.20 -17.18 5.03
N THR A 30 8.26 -16.74 6.30
CA THR A 30 7.76 -17.51 7.44
C THR A 30 6.24 -17.51 7.50
N GLY A 31 5.65 -18.46 8.26
CA GLY A 31 4.19 -18.50 8.49
C GLY A 31 3.63 -17.17 8.98
N GLN A 32 4.26 -16.53 9.96
CA GLN A 32 3.84 -15.23 10.47
C GLN A 32 3.86 -14.12 9.40
N ARG A 33 4.89 -14.10 8.53
CA ARG A 33 4.93 -13.13 7.40
C ARG A 33 3.82 -13.40 6.39
N LYS A 34 3.50 -14.66 6.15
CA LYS A 34 2.39 -15.08 5.31
C LYS A 34 1.07 -14.54 5.88
N THR A 35 0.80 -14.78 7.15
CA THR A 35 -0.41 -14.30 7.83
C THR A 35 -0.55 -12.77 7.79
N ILE A 36 0.55 -12.05 8.03
CA ILE A 36 0.56 -10.57 7.94
C ILE A 36 0.26 -10.10 6.50
N PHE A 37 0.79 -10.80 5.49
CA PHE A 37 0.50 -10.48 4.09
C PHE A 37 -0.96 -10.80 3.72
N GLU A 38 -1.51 -11.91 4.21
CA GLU A 38 -2.92 -12.28 4.05
C GLU A 38 -3.85 -11.24 4.72
N ALA A 39 -3.48 -10.73 5.89
CA ALA A 39 -4.20 -9.64 6.54
C ALA A 39 -4.19 -8.34 5.72
N LEU A 40 -3.10 -8.04 5.01
CA LEU A 40 -3.03 -6.92 4.07
C LEU A 40 -3.91 -7.12 2.82
N LEU A 41 -4.05 -8.39 2.36
CA LEU A 41 -4.86 -8.75 1.19
C LEU A 41 -6.36 -8.75 1.50
N SER A 42 -6.75 -8.93 2.76
CA SER A 42 -8.16 -9.13 3.15
C SER A 42 -9.05 -7.92 2.87
N GLU A 43 -8.47 -6.74 2.86
CA GLU A 43 -9.21 -5.49 2.68
C GLU A 43 -8.42 -4.49 1.82
N HIS A 44 -9.08 -3.90 0.83
CA HIS A 44 -8.50 -2.82 0.00
C HIS A 44 -8.56 -1.49 0.74
N ARG A 45 -7.78 -1.36 1.82
CA ARG A 45 -7.68 -0.13 2.60
C ARG A 45 -6.26 0.11 3.11
N LEU A 46 -6.04 1.32 3.62
CA LEU A 46 -4.84 1.65 4.36
C LEU A 46 -4.88 1.04 5.76
N PHE A 47 -3.77 0.45 6.16
CA PHE A 47 -3.55 -0.01 7.52
C PHE A 47 -2.44 0.79 8.18
N ASP A 48 -2.62 1.20 9.42
CA ASP A 48 -1.51 1.43 10.32
C ASP A 48 -1.02 0.10 10.91
N ALA A 49 0.13 0.11 11.59
CA ALA A 49 0.71 -1.13 12.12
C ALA A 49 -0.17 -1.79 13.18
N GLU A 50 -0.87 -1.00 13.99
CA GLU A 50 -1.73 -1.51 15.06
C GLU A 50 -3.01 -2.15 14.52
N SER A 51 -3.67 -1.52 13.55
CA SER A 51 -4.87 -2.11 12.90
C SER A 51 -4.51 -3.37 12.13
N LEU A 52 -3.36 -3.40 11.45
CA LEU A 52 -2.86 -4.60 10.80
C LEU A 52 -2.52 -5.70 11.82
N PHE A 53 -1.95 -5.34 12.96
CA PHE A 53 -1.69 -6.30 14.04
C PHE A 53 -2.97 -6.95 14.54
N ILE A 54 -4.04 -6.19 14.76
CA ILE A 54 -5.33 -6.71 15.19
C ILE A 54 -5.86 -7.72 14.16
N ASN A 55 -5.83 -7.36 12.87
CA ASN A 55 -6.29 -8.25 11.81
C ASN A 55 -5.43 -9.52 11.70
N ALA A 56 -4.11 -9.40 11.75
CA ALA A 56 -3.20 -10.54 11.68
C ALA A 56 -3.35 -11.47 12.90
N LYS A 57 -3.60 -10.90 14.09
CA LYS A 57 -3.82 -11.66 15.33
C LYS A 57 -5.12 -12.46 15.31
N ASN A 58 -6.15 -12.00 14.60
CA ASN A 58 -7.38 -12.76 14.37
C ASN A 58 -7.14 -13.99 13.49
N LEU A 59 -6.12 -13.98 12.62
CA LEU A 59 -5.73 -15.11 11.78
C LEU A 59 -4.74 -16.05 12.49
N ASP A 60 -3.80 -15.50 13.27
CA ASP A 60 -2.82 -16.23 14.07
C ASP A 60 -2.60 -15.53 15.42
N PRO A 61 -3.16 -16.07 16.52
CA PRO A 61 -3.05 -15.47 17.85
C PRO A 61 -1.61 -15.31 18.39
N ASN A 62 -0.64 -16.04 17.81
CA ASN A 62 0.77 -16.00 18.23
C ASN A 62 1.57 -14.85 17.61
N ILE A 63 0.96 -14.06 16.74
CA ILE A 63 1.63 -12.89 16.15
C ILE A 63 1.77 -11.79 17.19
N GLY A 64 3.01 -11.31 17.35
CA GLY A 64 3.34 -10.14 18.17
C GLY A 64 3.44 -8.87 17.36
N ILE A 65 3.13 -7.71 17.95
CA ILE A 65 3.20 -6.40 17.31
C ILE A 65 4.60 -6.11 16.74
N ALA A 66 5.67 -6.51 17.44
CA ALA A 66 7.04 -6.35 16.96
C ALA A 66 7.30 -7.12 15.64
N THR A 67 6.65 -8.27 15.45
CA THR A 67 6.73 -9.05 14.20
C THR A 67 6.05 -8.31 13.06
N VAL A 68 4.93 -7.62 13.34
CA VAL A 68 4.24 -6.80 12.34
C VAL A 68 5.13 -5.65 11.88
N TYR A 69 5.71 -4.87 12.79
CA TYR A 69 6.62 -3.78 12.46
C TYR A 69 7.82 -4.23 11.62
N ARG A 70 8.51 -5.30 12.05
CA ARG A 70 9.65 -5.88 11.30
C ARG A 70 9.25 -6.39 9.92
N THR A 71 8.04 -6.93 9.79
CA THR A 71 7.52 -7.41 8.51
C THR A 71 7.16 -6.26 7.58
N LEU A 72 6.51 -5.22 8.09
CA LEU A 72 6.20 -4.00 7.34
C LEU A 72 7.47 -3.30 6.85
N GLU A 73 8.49 -3.19 7.70
CA GLU A 73 9.79 -2.62 7.32
C GLU A 73 10.44 -3.44 6.19
N LEU A 74 10.48 -4.77 6.32
CA LEU A 74 11.00 -5.65 5.28
C LEU A 74 10.21 -5.52 3.98
N PHE A 75 8.88 -5.55 4.05
CA PHE A 75 8.02 -5.48 2.87
C PHE A 75 8.15 -4.12 2.18
N SER A 76 8.28 -3.03 2.93
CA SER A 76 8.53 -1.69 2.38
C SER A 76 9.90 -1.63 1.67
N LYS A 77 10.96 -2.14 2.30
CA LYS A 77 12.31 -2.23 1.70
C LYS A 77 12.30 -3.01 0.40
N LEU A 78 11.52 -4.07 0.32
CA LEU A 78 11.40 -4.92 -0.87
C LEU A 78 10.37 -4.39 -1.88
N LYS A 79 9.76 -3.25 -1.63
CA LYS A 79 8.71 -2.64 -2.46
C LYS A 79 7.52 -3.58 -2.69
N LEU A 80 7.18 -4.39 -1.70
CA LEU A 80 5.98 -5.24 -1.69
C LEU A 80 4.76 -4.48 -1.17
N ILE A 81 5.01 -3.48 -0.34
CA ILE A 81 4.01 -2.54 0.16
C ILE A 81 4.50 -1.11 -0.04
N CYS A 82 3.56 -0.19 -0.11
CA CYS A 82 3.82 1.24 -0.10
C CYS A 82 3.52 1.81 1.29
N LYS A 83 4.42 2.67 1.74
CA LYS A 83 4.19 3.53 2.90
C LYS A 83 3.62 4.84 2.40
N ILE A 84 2.47 5.24 2.93
CA ILE A 84 1.74 6.45 2.52
C ILE A 84 1.61 7.36 3.73
N ASP A 85 2.02 8.59 3.56
CA ASP A 85 1.76 9.66 4.53
C ASP A 85 0.44 10.35 4.17
N ILE A 86 -0.56 10.19 5.01
CA ILE A 86 -1.85 10.87 4.88
C ILE A 86 -1.95 12.10 5.78
N GLY A 87 -0.80 12.60 6.29
CA GLY A 87 -0.75 13.75 7.20
C GLY A 87 -1.31 13.42 8.60
N THR A 88 -1.14 12.20 9.06
CA THR A 88 -1.36 11.76 10.44
C THR A 88 -0.03 11.37 11.06
N GLU A 89 0.04 11.29 12.40
CA GLU A 89 1.28 10.87 13.09
C GLU A 89 1.69 9.42 12.78
N LYS A 90 0.74 8.60 12.31
CA LYS A 90 0.97 7.19 11.99
C LYS A 90 1.25 6.97 10.52
N SER A 91 2.26 6.17 10.23
CA SER A 91 2.51 5.67 8.89
C SER A 91 1.42 4.69 8.47
N MET A 92 0.92 4.87 7.24
CA MET A 92 -0.08 3.99 6.64
C MET A 92 0.57 3.13 5.57
N TYR A 93 0.05 1.93 5.40
CA TYR A 93 0.60 0.91 4.50
C TYR A 93 -0.48 0.31 3.62
N MET A 94 -0.14 -0.02 2.38
CA MET A 94 -0.97 -0.75 1.43
C MET A 94 -0.11 -1.62 0.52
N LEU A 95 -0.72 -2.56 -0.19
CA LEU A 95 0.00 -3.41 -1.16
C LEU A 95 0.52 -2.59 -2.34
N ALA A 96 1.73 -2.94 -2.82
CA ALA A 96 2.40 -2.21 -3.90
C ALA A 96 1.72 -2.36 -5.27
N VAL A 97 0.87 -3.36 -5.46
CA VAL A 97 0.07 -3.51 -6.70
C VAL A 97 -0.89 -2.35 -6.92
N ASP A 98 -1.26 -1.69 -5.84
CA ASP A 98 -2.12 -0.51 -5.86
C ASP A 98 -1.33 0.79 -6.00
N CYS A 99 0.02 0.70 -6.06
CA CYS A 99 0.93 1.83 -6.23
C CYS A 99 1.42 1.90 -7.67
N SER A 100 0.99 2.87 -8.45
CA SER A 100 1.59 3.12 -9.77
C SER A 100 3.00 3.73 -9.62
N VAL A 101 3.92 3.32 -10.51
CA VAL A 101 5.35 3.64 -10.38
C VAL A 101 5.67 5.12 -10.65
N GLU A 102 4.82 5.84 -11.40
CA GLU A 102 5.15 7.17 -11.90
C GLU A 102 4.50 8.33 -11.14
N THR A 103 3.28 8.17 -10.70
CA THR A 103 2.58 9.16 -9.88
C THR A 103 1.49 8.46 -9.09
N SER A 104 1.65 8.39 -7.79
CA SER A 104 0.66 7.74 -6.95
C SER A 104 -0.38 8.75 -6.52
N VAL A 105 -1.58 8.64 -7.09
CA VAL A 105 -2.76 9.42 -6.69
C VAL A 105 -3.69 8.52 -5.90
N TYR A 106 -3.97 8.92 -4.67
CA TYR A 106 -4.85 8.17 -3.76
C TYR A 106 -6.04 9.01 -3.37
N MET A 107 -7.21 8.38 -3.28
CA MET A 107 -8.35 8.92 -2.54
C MET A 107 -8.54 8.09 -1.28
N VAL A 108 -8.60 8.76 -0.14
CA VAL A 108 -8.72 8.11 1.17
C VAL A 108 -9.96 8.62 1.88
N CYS A 109 -10.83 7.70 2.28
CA CYS A 109 -11.93 8.05 3.18
C CYS A 109 -11.38 8.39 4.56
N THR A 110 -11.70 9.58 5.07
CA THR A 110 -11.22 10.03 6.37
C THR A 110 -11.82 9.25 7.54
N ASN A 111 -13.00 8.63 7.32
CA ASN A 111 -13.68 7.83 8.33
C ASN A 111 -13.19 6.36 8.32
N CYS A 112 -13.52 5.58 7.30
CA CYS A 112 -13.23 4.13 7.27
C CYS A 112 -11.84 3.78 6.71
N LYS A 113 -11.05 4.76 6.25
CA LYS A 113 -9.71 4.59 5.64
C LYS A 113 -9.71 3.78 4.33
N LYS A 114 -10.89 3.50 3.76
CA LYS A 114 -11.02 2.87 2.44
C LYS A 114 -10.25 3.68 1.40
N ILE A 115 -9.46 2.97 0.58
CA ILE A 115 -8.69 3.58 -0.51
C ILE A 115 -9.44 3.36 -1.82
N ILE A 116 -9.43 4.38 -2.65
CA ILE A 116 -9.92 4.32 -4.02
C ILE A 116 -8.73 4.66 -4.92
N THR A 117 -8.04 3.62 -5.43
CA THR A 117 -6.81 3.79 -6.21
C THR A 117 -7.03 3.64 -7.71
N ASN A 118 -7.97 2.83 -8.13
CA ASN A 118 -8.17 2.42 -9.52
C ASN A 118 -9.49 2.87 -10.13
N ASN A 119 -9.97 4.04 -9.75
CA ASN A 119 -11.16 4.58 -10.39
C ASN A 119 -10.77 5.18 -11.75
N GLU A 120 -11.40 4.72 -12.84
CA GLU A 120 -11.21 5.29 -14.18
C GLU A 120 -11.53 6.79 -14.21
N CYS A 121 -12.46 7.24 -13.36
CA CYS A 121 -12.74 8.67 -13.19
C CYS A 121 -11.50 9.43 -12.71
N LEU A 122 -10.71 8.87 -11.76
CA LEU A 122 -9.47 9.48 -11.30
C LEU A 122 -8.41 9.51 -12.41
N LYS A 123 -8.25 8.42 -13.15
CA LYS A 123 -7.31 8.34 -14.26
C LYS A 123 -7.64 9.34 -15.37
N ASN A 124 -8.91 9.56 -15.62
CA ASN A 124 -9.39 10.47 -16.67
C ASN A 124 -9.51 11.92 -16.20
N ALA A 125 -9.88 12.16 -14.93
CA ALA A 125 -10.09 13.50 -14.38
C ALA A 125 -8.80 14.16 -13.87
N ILE A 126 -7.78 13.37 -13.48
CA ILE A 126 -6.59 13.91 -12.83
C ILE A 126 -5.35 13.48 -13.60
N LYS A 127 -4.88 14.33 -14.50
CA LYS A 127 -3.52 14.30 -15.05
C LYS A 127 -2.65 15.23 -14.19
N ILE A 128 -2.04 14.68 -13.14
CA ILE A 128 -1.03 15.42 -12.40
C ILE A 128 0.31 15.17 -13.09
N ARG A 129 0.84 16.19 -13.69
CA ARG A 129 2.21 16.24 -14.21
C ARG A 129 2.97 17.31 -13.46
N LEU A 130 4.18 17.01 -13.08
CA LEU A 130 5.13 18.07 -12.77
C LEU A 130 5.24 18.95 -14.02
N LYS A 131 5.37 20.26 -13.82
CA LYS A 131 5.63 21.17 -14.93
C LYS A 131 6.86 20.69 -15.70
N GLU A 132 6.87 20.89 -17.00
CA GLU A 132 8.01 20.58 -17.84
C GLU A 132 9.29 21.21 -17.24
N ASN A 133 10.32 20.40 -17.08
CA ASN A 133 11.57 20.77 -16.38
C ASN A 133 11.46 21.05 -14.86
N ALA A 134 10.33 20.74 -14.19
CA ALA A 134 10.22 21.01 -12.76
C ALA A 134 11.26 20.22 -11.94
N GLU A 135 11.51 18.96 -12.28
CA GLU A 135 12.53 18.13 -11.62
C GLU A 135 13.92 18.75 -11.77
N LYS A 136 14.27 19.24 -12.98
CA LYS A 136 15.54 19.91 -13.25
C LYS A 136 15.63 21.21 -12.46
N ASN A 137 14.58 22.03 -12.47
CA ASN A 137 14.53 23.29 -11.75
C ASN A 137 14.66 23.07 -10.22
N ILE A 138 14.02 22.05 -9.69
CA ILE A 138 14.10 21.72 -8.25
C ILE A 138 15.51 21.22 -7.91
N LEU A 139 16.12 20.41 -8.77
CA LEU A 139 17.50 19.98 -8.56
C LEU A 139 18.47 21.15 -8.58
N GLU A 140 18.34 22.05 -9.55
CA GLU A 140 19.25 23.20 -9.73
C GLU A 140 19.06 24.28 -8.66
N ASN A 141 17.83 24.59 -8.27
CA ASN A 141 17.54 25.70 -7.35
C ASN A 141 17.41 25.28 -5.88
N CYS A 142 17.02 24.02 -5.63
CA CYS A 142 16.80 23.51 -4.26
C CYS A 142 17.79 22.40 -3.88
N ASN A 143 18.67 22.00 -4.79
CA ASN A 143 19.60 20.88 -4.61
C ASN A 143 18.92 19.58 -4.14
N LEU A 144 17.70 19.34 -4.62
CA LEU A 144 16.84 18.20 -4.26
C LEU A 144 16.55 17.36 -5.49
N LYS A 145 16.98 16.11 -5.48
CA LYS A 145 16.57 15.10 -6.46
C LYS A 145 15.25 14.49 -6.05
N ILE A 146 14.22 14.59 -6.89
CA ILE A 146 12.93 13.94 -6.66
C ILE A 146 13.04 12.49 -7.12
N ASP A 147 12.82 11.54 -6.20
CA ASP A 147 12.74 10.11 -6.52
C ASP A 147 11.30 9.67 -6.80
N ASN A 148 10.33 10.23 -6.08
CA ASN A 148 8.89 10.03 -6.30
C ASN A 148 8.08 11.16 -5.65
N PHE A 149 6.79 11.24 -5.98
CA PHE A 149 5.84 12.07 -5.26
C PHE A 149 4.47 11.38 -5.15
N GLN A 150 3.72 11.75 -4.14
CA GLN A 150 2.40 11.20 -3.87
C GLN A 150 1.37 12.33 -3.76
N VAL A 151 0.17 12.09 -4.28
CA VAL A 151 -0.96 13.00 -4.12
C VAL A 151 -2.10 12.27 -3.43
N VAL A 152 -2.54 12.80 -2.30
CA VAL A 152 -3.59 12.18 -1.49
C VAL A 152 -4.80 13.12 -1.42
N PHE A 153 -5.92 12.69 -2.00
CA PHE A 153 -7.21 13.32 -1.80
C PHE A 153 -7.91 12.73 -0.58
N LYS A 154 -8.40 13.57 0.29
CA LYS A 154 -9.11 13.17 1.51
C LYS A 154 -10.58 13.56 1.40
N GLY A 155 -11.48 12.67 1.76
CA GLY A 155 -12.92 12.90 1.71
C GLY A 155 -13.69 11.79 2.41
N LEU A 156 -15.00 11.74 2.23
CA LEU A 156 -15.85 10.63 2.69
C LEU A 156 -16.24 9.76 1.50
N CYS A 157 -16.23 8.44 1.67
CA CYS A 157 -16.78 7.53 0.69
C CYS A 157 -18.31 7.49 0.78
N ASP A 158 -18.95 6.87 -0.20
CA ASP A 158 -20.42 6.82 -0.24
C ASP A 158 -21.03 6.09 0.96
N ASP A 159 -20.33 5.11 1.53
CA ASP A 159 -20.76 4.37 2.72
C ASP A 159 -20.60 5.19 4.02
N CYS A 160 -19.89 6.33 3.98
CA CYS A 160 -19.55 7.17 5.14
C CYS A 160 -20.08 8.61 5.07
N LYS A 161 -20.77 8.96 4.00
CA LYS A 161 -21.44 10.28 3.83
C LYS A 161 -22.62 10.41 4.76
#